data_028b55994f88c174aa860e62f41db935
#
_entry.id   028b55994f88c174aa860e62f41db935
#
_cell.length_a   1.000
_cell.length_b   1.000
_cell.length_c   1.000
_cell.angle_alpha   90.00
_cell.angle_beta   90.00
_cell.angle_gamma   90.00
#
_symmetry.space_group_name_H-M   'P 1'
#
loop_
_entity.id
_entity.type
_entity.pdbx_description
1 polymer ?
#
loop_
_entity_poly.entity_id
_entity_poly.type
_entity_poly.pdbx_seq_one_letter_code
_entity_poly.pdbx_strand_id
1 'polypeptide(L)'
;VIYNKKDSKRVKSLKLKNVQLITGGIDRQHSTNNALKYLKTIKSITKVLIHDAARPNFSLKLFNSILKNMKNSKAVVPKIKIQDAVKQIINNKKGKHVYDKNRNDLFLTQTPQAFKLDEIYQLHKTNFGEYKDDDISLYSNLKKVKFIEGEKNNFKITDFSDFENLKNIF
;
A
#
# COMPACT_ATOMS: atom_id res chain seq x y z
N VAL A 1 12.58 -2.60 -6.75
CA VAL A 1 11.41 -2.15 -7.53
C VAL A 1 10.79 -3.36 -8.23
N ILE A 2 9.46 -3.47 -8.13
CA ILE A 2 8.69 -4.51 -8.81
C ILE A 2 8.16 -3.92 -10.12
N TYR A 3 8.27 -4.65 -11.22
CA TYR A 3 7.85 -4.18 -12.53
C TYR A 3 7.13 -5.27 -13.34
N ASN A 4 6.25 -4.86 -14.26
CA ASN A 4 5.60 -5.81 -15.17
C ASN A 4 6.62 -6.33 -16.21
N LYS A 5 6.60 -7.64 -16.48
CA LYS A 5 7.50 -8.28 -17.46
C LYS A 5 7.47 -7.56 -18.84
N LYS A 6 6.31 -7.05 -19.24
CA LYS A 6 6.15 -6.29 -20.50
C LYS A 6 6.98 -5.02 -20.54
N ASP A 7 7.21 -4.38 -19.37
CA ASP A 7 7.97 -3.12 -19.25
C ASP A 7 9.47 -3.34 -19.02
N SER A 8 9.95 -4.57 -19.11
CA SER A 8 11.34 -4.94 -18.78
C SER A 8 12.38 -4.08 -19.50
N LYS A 9 12.23 -3.86 -20.81
CA LYS A 9 13.15 -3.05 -21.61
C LYS A 9 13.19 -1.60 -21.10
N ARG A 10 12.01 -1.00 -20.87
CA ARG A 10 11.84 0.37 -20.37
C ARG A 10 12.43 0.55 -18.98
N VAL A 11 12.12 -0.36 -18.04
CA VAL A 11 12.62 -0.26 -16.66
C VAL A 11 14.14 -0.42 -16.61
N LYS A 12 14.70 -1.34 -17.38
CA LYS A 12 16.17 -1.54 -17.46
C LYS A 12 16.88 -0.33 -18.08
N SER A 13 16.27 0.35 -19.08
CA SER A 13 16.85 1.55 -19.70
C SER A 13 16.95 2.74 -18.74
N LEU A 14 16.19 2.77 -17.65
CA LEU A 14 16.28 3.82 -16.61
C LEU A 14 17.58 3.76 -15.81
N LYS A 15 18.37 2.67 -15.92
CA LYS A 15 19.67 2.48 -15.26
C LYS A 15 19.65 2.89 -13.76
N LEU A 16 18.59 2.52 -13.06
CA LEU A 16 18.39 2.88 -11.64
C LEU A 16 19.56 2.34 -10.79
N LYS A 17 20.22 3.24 -10.06
CA LYS A 17 21.33 2.88 -9.17
C LYS A 17 20.78 2.40 -7.81
N ASN A 18 21.47 1.44 -7.19
CA ASN A 18 21.12 0.89 -5.86
C ASN A 18 19.70 0.33 -5.76
N VAL A 19 19.16 -0.17 -6.88
CA VAL A 19 17.80 -0.71 -6.96
C VAL A 19 17.85 -2.15 -7.46
N GLN A 20 17.28 -3.07 -6.68
CA GLN A 20 17.01 -4.43 -7.15
C GLN A 20 15.72 -4.45 -7.97
N LEU A 21 15.78 -4.94 -9.19
CA LEU A 21 14.63 -5.12 -10.07
C LEU A 21 14.06 -6.53 -9.92
N ILE A 22 12.76 -6.63 -9.63
CA ILE A 22 12.05 -7.90 -9.43
C ILE A 22 10.86 -7.93 -10.39
N THR A 23 10.73 -8.99 -11.16
CA THR A 23 9.56 -9.18 -12.02
C THR A 23 8.32 -9.44 -11.17
N GLY A 24 7.27 -8.69 -11.41
CA GLY A 24 5.97 -8.84 -10.77
C GLY A 24 5.27 -10.13 -11.17
N GLY A 25 4.16 -10.39 -10.51
CA GLY A 25 3.24 -11.48 -10.81
C GLY A 25 2.05 -11.02 -11.66
N ILE A 26 1.01 -11.86 -11.67
CA ILE A 26 -0.21 -11.62 -12.45
C ILE A 26 -1.06 -10.48 -11.88
N ASP A 27 -0.94 -10.21 -10.59
CA ASP A 27 -1.63 -9.15 -9.86
C ASP A 27 -0.72 -8.49 -8.81
N ARG A 28 -1.30 -7.57 -8.03
CA ARG A 28 -0.61 -6.85 -6.95
C ARG A 28 -0.09 -7.81 -5.86
N GLN A 29 -0.92 -8.77 -5.43
CA GLN A 29 -0.57 -9.70 -4.35
C GLN A 29 0.59 -10.62 -4.76
N HIS A 30 0.54 -11.18 -5.97
CA HIS A 30 1.64 -11.98 -6.51
C HIS A 30 2.92 -11.17 -6.65
N SER A 31 2.81 -9.93 -7.10
CA SER A 31 3.95 -9.02 -7.25
C SER A 31 4.61 -8.72 -5.90
N THR A 32 3.81 -8.39 -4.88
CA THR A 32 4.29 -8.15 -3.52
C THR A 32 4.94 -9.42 -2.93
N ASN A 33 4.31 -10.58 -3.10
CA ASN A 33 4.85 -11.86 -2.61
C ASN A 33 6.21 -12.20 -3.24
N ASN A 34 6.39 -11.94 -4.55
CA ASN A 34 7.68 -12.13 -5.22
C ASN A 34 8.79 -11.27 -4.58
N ALA A 35 8.48 -10.02 -4.27
CA ALA A 35 9.42 -9.12 -3.60
C ALA A 35 9.73 -9.57 -2.16
N LEU A 36 8.71 -9.94 -1.39
CA LEU A 36 8.88 -10.41 -0.02
C LEU A 36 9.72 -11.69 0.02
N LYS A 37 9.48 -12.63 -0.92
CA LYS A 37 10.27 -13.85 -1.07
C LYS A 37 11.75 -13.53 -1.32
N TYR A 38 12.04 -12.59 -2.20
CA TYR A 38 13.42 -12.12 -2.42
C TYR A 38 14.02 -11.49 -1.16
N LEU A 39 13.30 -10.58 -0.49
CA LEU A 39 13.79 -9.92 0.71
C LEU A 39 14.10 -10.90 1.84
N LYS A 40 13.36 -12.01 1.94
CA LYS A 40 13.61 -13.08 2.90
C LYS A 40 14.96 -13.80 2.70
N THR A 41 15.57 -13.73 1.53
CA THR A 41 16.91 -14.28 1.30
C THR A 41 18.01 -13.42 1.94
N ILE A 42 17.70 -12.18 2.34
CA ILE A 42 18.65 -11.20 2.88
C ILE A 42 18.49 -11.15 4.40
N LYS A 43 19.36 -11.83 5.14
CA LYS A 43 19.26 -12.00 6.61
C LYS A 43 19.20 -10.69 7.41
N SER A 44 19.80 -9.61 6.92
CA SER A 44 19.83 -8.31 7.60
C SER A 44 18.52 -7.53 7.52
N ILE A 45 17.59 -7.91 6.63
CA ILE A 45 16.32 -7.21 6.47
C ILE A 45 15.28 -7.82 7.40
N THR A 46 14.81 -7.04 8.35
CA THR A 46 13.77 -7.44 9.33
C THR A 46 12.46 -6.66 9.17
N LYS A 47 12.49 -5.55 8.42
CA LYS A 47 11.34 -4.67 8.19
C LYS A 47 11.26 -4.32 6.70
N VAL A 48 10.05 -4.11 6.21
CA VAL A 48 9.79 -3.72 4.82
C VAL A 48 8.77 -2.58 4.79
N LEU A 49 8.97 -1.65 3.84
CA LEU A 49 7.97 -0.68 3.45
C LEU A 49 7.45 -1.08 2.07
N ILE A 50 6.13 -1.28 1.98
CA ILE A 50 5.45 -1.55 0.72
C ILE A 50 4.82 -0.24 0.25
N HIS A 51 5.15 0.18 -0.97
CA HIS A 51 4.74 1.48 -1.49
C HIS A 51 4.24 1.40 -2.92
N ASP A 52 3.13 2.10 -3.18
CA ASP A 52 2.57 2.24 -4.51
C ASP A 52 3.43 3.21 -5.34
N ALA A 53 3.97 2.77 -6.47
CA ALA A 53 4.70 3.64 -7.39
C ALA A 53 3.86 4.83 -7.91
N ALA A 54 2.54 4.69 -7.86
CA ALA A 54 1.59 5.75 -8.22
C ALA A 54 1.41 6.83 -7.12
N ARG A 55 2.17 6.78 -6.02
CA ARG A 55 2.20 7.82 -4.96
C ARG A 55 3.59 8.45 -4.86
N PRO A 56 4.00 9.30 -5.81
CA PRO A 56 5.36 9.82 -5.83
C PRO A 56 5.65 10.88 -4.77
N ASN A 57 4.63 11.42 -4.09
CA ASN A 57 4.74 12.63 -3.27
C ASN A 57 4.51 12.38 -1.77
N PHE A 58 5.13 11.35 -1.18
CA PHE A 58 5.15 11.23 0.28
C PHE A 58 6.35 11.97 0.88
N SER A 59 6.15 12.60 2.04
CA SER A 59 7.18 13.43 2.66
C SER A 59 8.19 12.64 3.50
N LEU A 60 9.38 13.21 3.70
CA LEU A 60 10.35 12.71 4.69
C LEU A 60 9.76 12.71 6.12
N LYS A 61 8.85 13.64 6.43
CA LYS A 61 8.15 13.68 7.73
C LYS A 61 7.31 12.43 7.92
N LEU A 62 6.52 12.04 6.91
CA LEU A 62 5.71 10.81 6.94
C LEU A 62 6.63 9.57 7.05
N PHE A 63 7.69 9.51 6.25
CA PHE A 63 8.66 8.42 6.30
C PHE A 63 9.27 8.26 7.70
N ASN A 64 9.76 9.33 8.32
CA ASN A 64 10.33 9.31 9.65
C ASN A 64 9.29 8.92 10.72
N SER A 65 8.05 9.37 10.59
CA SER A 65 6.95 8.97 11.46
C SER A 65 6.68 7.46 11.40
N ILE A 66 6.67 6.89 10.19
CA ILE A 66 6.54 5.44 9.99
C ILE A 66 7.68 4.70 10.70
N LEU A 67 8.92 5.07 10.46
CA LEU A 67 10.09 4.41 11.07
C LEU A 67 10.08 4.49 12.60
N LYS A 68 9.74 5.65 13.16
CA LYS A 68 9.61 5.85 14.61
C LYS A 68 8.59 4.89 15.22
N ASN A 69 7.42 4.77 14.62
CA ASN A 69 6.33 3.93 15.12
C ASN A 69 6.59 2.42 14.89
N MET A 70 7.42 2.04 13.91
CA MET A 70 7.81 0.64 13.68
C MET A 70 8.70 0.04 14.78
N LYS A 71 9.21 0.84 15.71
CA LYS A 71 10.00 0.30 16.83
C LYS A 71 9.17 -0.65 17.70
N ASN A 72 7.90 -0.30 17.96
CA ASN A 72 7.02 -1.01 18.90
C ASN A 72 5.77 -1.64 18.23
N SER A 73 5.72 -1.63 16.90
CA SER A 73 4.56 -2.12 16.14
C SER A 73 4.94 -3.26 15.20
N LYS A 74 3.97 -4.09 14.86
CA LYS A 74 4.07 -5.12 13.82
C LYS A 74 3.86 -4.53 12.43
N ALA A 75 2.94 -3.57 12.35
CA ALA A 75 2.69 -2.78 11.15
C ALA A 75 2.40 -1.32 11.50
N VAL A 76 2.76 -0.41 10.57
CA VAL A 76 2.44 1.01 10.65
C VAL A 76 1.83 1.44 9.33
N VAL A 77 0.64 2.04 9.39
CA VAL A 77 -0.16 2.39 8.22
C VAL A 77 -0.61 3.84 8.32
N PRO A 78 -0.26 4.68 7.34
CA PRO A 78 -0.83 6.02 7.24
C PRO A 78 -2.31 5.94 6.85
N LYS A 79 -3.13 6.76 7.50
CA LYS A 79 -4.56 6.89 7.19
C LYS A 79 -4.98 8.34 7.09
N ILE A 80 -5.96 8.62 6.27
CA ILE A 80 -6.64 9.92 6.20
C ILE A 80 -8.14 9.75 6.44
N LYS A 81 -8.74 10.77 7.06
CA LYS A 81 -10.17 10.81 7.30
C LYS A 81 -10.94 11.02 5.99
N ILE A 82 -12.11 10.42 5.89
CA ILE A 82 -13.06 10.68 4.82
C ILE A 82 -13.81 11.96 5.13
N GLN A 83 -13.80 12.91 4.22
CA GLN A 83 -14.46 14.22 4.41
C GLN A 83 -15.90 14.20 3.90
N ASP A 84 -16.15 13.50 2.79
CA ASP A 84 -17.45 13.43 2.15
C ASP A 84 -18.36 12.37 2.77
N ALA A 85 -19.66 12.43 2.44
CA ALA A 85 -20.64 11.44 2.83
C ALA A 85 -20.38 10.12 2.09
N VAL A 86 -20.31 9.01 2.84
CA VAL A 86 -20.09 7.68 2.27
C VAL A 86 -21.42 6.95 2.13
N LYS A 87 -21.69 6.47 0.92
CA LYS A 87 -22.89 5.68 0.59
C LYS A 87 -22.49 4.28 0.18
N GLN A 88 -23.22 3.30 0.67
CA GLN A 88 -23.11 1.91 0.23
C GLN A 88 -24.29 1.54 -0.65
N ILE A 89 -24.01 0.96 -1.81
CA ILE A 89 -25.05 0.41 -2.68
C ILE A 89 -25.15 -1.10 -2.41
N ILE A 90 -26.35 -1.57 -2.09
CA ILE A 90 -26.65 -2.99 -1.91
C ILE A 90 -27.70 -3.38 -2.97
N ASN A 91 -27.36 -4.37 -3.79
CA ASN A 91 -28.29 -4.97 -4.74
C ASN A 91 -28.94 -6.21 -4.09
N ASN A 92 -30.25 -6.28 -4.06
CA ASN A 92 -31.00 -7.43 -3.58
C ASN A 92 -32.17 -7.75 -4.54
N LYS A 93 -32.95 -8.79 -4.22
CA LYS A 93 -34.12 -9.20 -5.03
C LYS A 93 -35.20 -8.10 -5.22
N LYS A 94 -35.21 -7.08 -4.35
CA LYS A 94 -36.16 -5.96 -4.40
C LYS A 94 -35.60 -4.75 -5.15
N GLY A 95 -34.36 -4.83 -5.66
CA GLY A 95 -33.73 -3.76 -6.42
C GLY A 95 -32.46 -3.22 -5.77
N LYS A 96 -32.08 -2.00 -6.17
CA LYS A 96 -30.87 -1.31 -5.75
C LYS A 96 -31.19 -0.30 -4.64
N HIS A 97 -30.55 -0.45 -3.51
CA HIS A 97 -30.76 0.39 -2.33
C HIS A 97 -29.47 1.13 -1.95
N VAL A 98 -29.61 2.36 -1.43
CA VAL A 98 -28.49 3.20 -0.99
C VAL A 98 -28.60 3.39 0.52
N TYR A 99 -27.50 3.11 1.23
CA TYR A 99 -27.40 3.22 2.68
C TYR A 99 -26.28 4.20 3.06
N ASP A 100 -26.54 4.98 4.09
CA ASP A 100 -25.51 5.82 4.71
C ASP A 100 -24.51 4.97 5.49
N LYS A 101 -23.23 5.30 5.38
CA LYS A 101 -22.17 4.78 6.24
C LYS A 101 -21.65 5.88 7.15
N ASN A 102 -21.52 5.58 8.44
CA ASN A 102 -20.89 6.51 9.36
C ASN A 102 -19.41 6.69 8.98
N ARG A 103 -19.07 7.85 8.38
CA ARG A 103 -17.71 8.15 7.96
C ARG A 103 -16.69 8.21 9.10
N ASN A 104 -17.14 8.36 10.35
CA ASN A 104 -16.25 8.37 11.52
C ASN A 104 -15.66 6.99 11.81
N ASP A 105 -16.32 5.92 11.36
CA ASP A 105 -15.85 4.54 11.49
C ASP A 105 -14.99 4.10 10.28
N LEU A 106 -14.82 4.97 9.31
CA LEU A 106 -14.14 4.69 8.05
C LEU A 106 -12.93 5.62 7.88
N PHE A 107 -11.93 5.13 7.19
CA PHE A 107 -10.76 5.90 6.78
C PHE A 107 -10.16 5.33 5.51
N LEU A 108 -9.40 6.14 4.80
CA LEU A 108 -8.62 5.70 3.66
C LEU A 108 -7.20 5.39 4.11
N THR A 109 -6.66 4.25 3.68
CA THR A 109 -5.26 3.91 3.90
C THR A 109 -4.38 4.47 2.79
N GLN A 110 -3.16 4.82 3.14
CA GLN A 110 -2.14 5.22 2.19
C GLN A 110 -0.93 4.29 2.29
N THR A 111 -0.06 4.35 1.29
CA THR A 111 1.29 3.79 1.34
C THR A 111 2.31 4.93 1.39
N PRO A 112 3.52 4.74 1.96
CA PRO A 112 4.13 3.47 2.37
C PRO A 112 3.45 2.84 3.59
N GLN A 113 3.22 1.53 3.55
CA GLN A 113 2.83 0.73 4.70
C GLN A 113 4.06 -0.07 5.18
N ALA A 114 4.38 0.02 6.46
CA ALA A 114 5.54 -0.66 7.03
C ALA A 114 5.13 -1.89 7.81
N PHE A 115 5.92 -2.96 7.68
CA PHE A 115 5.65 -4.25 8.30
C PHE A 115 6.93 -4.91 8.83
N LYS A 116 6.80 -5.81 9.82
CA LYS A 116 7.83 -6.81 10.09
C LYS A 116 7.85 -7.81 8.93
N LEU A 117 9.03 -8.01 8.33
CA LEU A 117 9.16 -8.81 7.11
C LEU A 117 8.63 -10.24 7.27
N ASP A 118 8.97 -10.89 8.37
CA ASP A 118 8.56 -12.28 8.59
C ASP A 118 7.04 -12.41 8.69
N GLU A 119 6.41 -11.48 9.38
CA GLU A 119 4.97 -11.52 9.60
C GLU A 119 4.20 -11.26 8.31
N ILE A 120 4.52 -10.18 7.59
CA ILE A 120 3.81 -9.89 6.34
C ILE A 120 4.06 -10.98 5.27
N TYR A 121 5.25 -11.56 5.23
CA TYR A 121 5.54 -12.68 4.33
C TYR A 121 4.67 -13.90 4.62
N GLN A 122 4.51 -14.27 5.91
CA GLN A 122 3.62 -15.37 6.29
C GLN A 122 2.16 -15.07 5.94
N LEU A 123 1.68 -13.86 6.22
CA LEU A 123 0.32 -13.46 5.87
C LEU A 123 0.07 -13.54 4.35
N HIS A 124 1.01 -13.14 3.53
CA HIS A 124 0.91 -13.32 2.08
C HIS A 124 0.86 -14.78 1.66
N LYS A 125 1.58 -15.67 2.37
CA LYS A 125 1.53 -17.12 2.07
C LYS A 125 0.20 -17.75 2.45
N THR A 126 -0.32 -17.43 3.64
CA THR A 126 -1.55 -18.05 4.18
C THR A 126 -2.82 -17.54 3.50
N ASN A 127 -2.81 -16.31 2.99
CA ASN A 127 -3.96 -15.69 2.32
C ASN A 127 -3.73 -15.56 0.80
N PHE A 128 -2.90 -16.43 0.23
CA PHE A 128 -2.58 -16.37 -1.19
C PHE A 128 -3.82 -16.70 -2.04
N GLY A 129 -4.10 -15.83 -3.02
CA GLY A 129 -5.29 -15.94 -3.88
C GLY A 129 -6.54 -15.21 -3.36
N GLU A 130 -6.54 -14.69 -2.14
CA GLU A 130 -7.60 -13.82 -1.67
C GLU A 130 -7.38 -12.38 -2.15
N TYR A 131 -8.39 -11.80 -2.81
CA TYR A 131 -8.30 -10.38 -3.21
C TYR A 131 -8.26 -9.47 -1.98
N LYS A 132 -7.26 -8.63 -1.90
CA LYS A 132 -7.11 -7.59 -0.88
C LYS A 132 -6.65 -6.28 -1.52
N ASP A 133 -7.27 -5.18 -1.14
CA ASP A 133 -6.96 -3.85 -1.68
C ASP A 133 -5.56 -3.38 -1.31
N ASP A 134 -5.10 -3.72 -0.10
CA ASP A 134 -3.78 -3.39 0.42
C ASP A 134 -3.24 -4.47 1.37
N ASP A 135 -1.98 -4.30 1.80
CA ASP A 135 -1.31 -5.32 2.61
C ASP A 135 -1.77 -5.36 4.06
N ILE A 136 -2.29 -4.24 4.61
CA ILE A 136 -2.86 -4.23 5.96
C ILE A 136 -4.15 -5.05 6.06
N SER A 137 -4.88 -5.21 4.97
CA SER A 137 -6.09 -6.02 4.91
C SER A 137 -5.85 -7.52 5.14
N LEU A 138 -4.58 -7.96 5.13
CA LEU A 138 -4.19 -9.32 5.50
C LEU A 138 -4.17 -9.55 7.03
N TYR A 139 -4.18 -8.47 7.83
CA TYR A 139 -4.16 -8.57 9.28
C TYR A 139 -5.57 -8.72 9.84
N SER A 140 -5.92 -9.88 10.35
CA SER A 140 -7.18 -10.12 11.08
C SER A 140 -7.20 -9.51 12.49
N ASN A 141 -6.02 -9.34 13.11
CA ASN A 141 -5.85 -8.78 14.44
C ASN A 141 -4.96 -7.52 14.39
N LEU A 142 -5.55 -6.39 14.77
CA LEU A 142 -4.90 -5.08 14.74
C LEU A 142 -4.19 -4.70 16.05
N LYS A 143 -4.08 -5.59 17.03
CA LYS A 143 -3.56 -5.28 18.38
C LYS A 143 -2.16 -4.63 18.40
N LYS A 144 -1.31 -4.94 17.42
CA LYS A 144 0.03 -4.33 17.28
C LYS A 144 0.19 -3.56 15.98
N VAL A 145 -0.92 -3.19 15.35
CA VAL A 145 -0.95 -2.31 14.18
C VAL A 145 -1.09 -0.87 14.68
N LYS A 146 -0.25 0.01 14.18
CA LYS A 146 -0.32 1.44 14.46
C LYS A 146 -0.80 2.20 13.24
N PHE A 147 -1.96 2.83 13.36
CA PHE A 147 -2.41 3.81 12.38
C PHE A 147 -1.84 5.18 12.75
N ILE A 148 -1.24 5.87 11.79
CA ILE A 148 -0.70 7.22 11.95
C ILE A 148 -1.40 8.17 10.98
N GLU A 149 -1.30 9.47 11.23
CA GLU A 149 -1.83 10.48 10.30
C GLU A 149 -1.11 10.41 8.97
N GLY A 150 -1.86 10.31 7.88
CA GLY A 150 -1.36 10.37 6.52
C GLY A 150 -1.29 11.81 6.00
N GLU A 151 -1.01 11.98 4.72
CA GLU A 151 -0.83 13.28 4.09
C GLU A 151 -1.75 13.43 2.88
N LYS A 152 -2.48 14.55 2.79
CA LYS A 152 -3.35 14.84 1.63
C LYS A 152 -2.55 14.86 0.33
N ASN A 153 -1.34 15.40 0.36
CA ASN A 153 -0.46 15.47 -0.81
C ASN A 153 0.13 14.11 -1.23
N ASN A 154 0.03 13.09 -0.38
CA ASN A 154 0.40 11.71 -0.72
C ASN A 154 -0.76 11.00 -1.42
N PHE A 155 -1.39 11.66 -2.38
CA PHE A 155 -2.47 11.07 -3.17
C PHE A 155 -1.94 10.05 -4.18
N LYS A 156 -2.83 9.17 -4.62
CA LYS A 156 -2.52 8.16 -5.64
C LYS A 156 -2.91 8.70 -7.01
N ILE A 157 -1.98 8.67 -7.95
CA ILE A 157 -2.27 9.00 -9.35
C ILE A 157 -3.08 7.84 -9.93
N THR A 158 -4.33 8.06 -10.22
CA THR A 158 -5.28 7.09 -10.78
C THR A 158 -5.77 7.48 -12.17
N ASP A 159 -5.76 8.76 -12.46
CA ASP A 159 -6.18 9.32 -13.75
C ASP A 159 -5.28 10.47 -14.21
N PHE A 160 -5.62 11.08 -15.36
CA PHE A 160 -4.82 12.14 -15.94
C PHE A 160 -4.91 13.45 -15.13
N SER A 161 -6.03 13.73 -14.49
CA SER A 161 -6.19 14.93 -13.65
C SER A 161 -5.31 14.88 -12.42
N ASP A 162 -5.15 13.70 -11.81
CA ASP A 162 -4.20 13.49 -10.71
C ASP A 162 -2.75 13.77 -11.15
N PHE A 163 -2.42 13.39 -12.39
CA PHE A 163 -1.08 13.65 -12.94
C PHE A 163 -0.85 15.15 -13.19
N GLU A 164 -1.85 15.89 -13.64
CA GLU A 164 -1.75 17.34 -13.78
C GLU A 164 -1.60 18.05 -12.43
N ASN A 165 -2.34 17.60 -11.41
CA ASN A 165 -2.18 18.09 -10.05
C ASN A 165 -0.76 17.89 -9.51
N LEU A 166 -0.12 16.77 -9.86
CA LEU A 166 1.27 16.50 -9.48
C LEU A 166 2.24 17.52 -10.09
N LYS A 167 2.05 17.94 -11.35
CA LYS A 167 2.91 18.94 -12.00
C LYS A 167 2.90 20.29 -11.27
N ASN A 168 1.80 20.62 -10.61
CA ASN A 168 1.66 21.87 -9.84
C ASN A 168 2.34 21.81 -8.47
N ILE A 169 2.83 20.64 -8.05
CA ILE A 169 3.52 20.43 -6.76
C ILE A 169 5.06 20.47 -6.93
N PHE A 170 5.55 20.16 -8.12
CA PHE A 170 6.98 20.16 -8.51
C PHE A 170 7.26 21.26 -9.53
#